data_7f5296e0d8e640981f08c9793258a6f5
#
_entry.id   7f5296e0d8e640981f08c9793258a6f5
#
_cell.length_a   1.000
_cell.length_b   1.000
_cell.length_c   1.000
_cell.angle_alpha   90.00
_cell.angle_beta   90.00
_cell.angle_gamma   90.00
#
_symmetry.space_group_name_H-M   'P 1'
#
loop_
_entity.id
_entity.type
_entity.pdbx_description
1 polymer ?
#
loop_
_entity_poly.entity_id
_entity_poly.type
_entity_poly.pdbx_seq_one_letter_code
_entity_poly.pdbx_strand_id
1 'polypeptide(L)'
;MARDQKKAEREGRTLVWIDEAAFYLLPALVRTWAPVGAPPIVRAPGRYDHLSAISAITPSGQLLLHVQEEAYHGDDVVRFLRHVLRHIPGKLLIMWDGASIHRAQAIKEFLLAGAAKRIHLERLPGYAPDLNPDEGIWNYLKYRELKNVVCRNETELRYELRLAVARLRHKRHVIQGCLAQAGLSL
;
A
#
# COMPACT_ATOMS: atom_id res chain seq x y z
N MET A 1 2.72 17.50 3.31
CA MET A 1 4.00 16.79 3.01
C MET A 1 5.23 17.53 3.53
N ALA A 2 5.62 18.73 3.05
CA ALA A 2 6.81 19.42 3.56
C ALA A 2 6.80 19.70 5.08
N ARG A 3 5.64 19.97 5.66
CA ARG A 3 5.48 20.15 7.12
C ARG A 3 5.75 18.87 7.87
N ASP A 4 5.26 17.74 7.38
CA ASP A 4 5.36 16.45 8.04
C ASP A 4 6.78 15.91 7.92
N GLN A 5 7.46 16.16 6.79
CA GLN A 5 8.87 15.87 6.61
C GLN A 5 9.73 16.64 7.62
N LYS A 6 9.55 17.97 7.74
CA LYS A 6 10.24 18.78 8.73
C LYS A 6 9.94 18.35 10.18
N LYS A 7 8.69 17.93 10.45
CA LYS A 7 8.30 17.38 11.76
C LYS A 7 9.06 16.09 12.04
N ALA A 8 9.08 15.16 11.09
CA ALA A 8 9.79 13.89 11.23
C ALA A 8 11.28 14.09 11.48
N GLU A 9 11.93 14.95 10.70
CA GLU A 9 13.35 15.30 10.86
C GLU A 9 13.64 15.89 12.25
N ARG A 10 12.85 16.89 12.67
CA ARG A 10 13.02 17.52 13.98
C ARG A 10 12.85 16.54 15.15
N GLU A 11 11.96 15.56 15.01
CA GLU A 11 11.65 14.58 16.05
C GLU A 11 12.46 13.30 15.93
N GLY A 12 13.37 13.19 14.96
CA GLY A 12 14.16 11.99 14.68
C GLY A 12 13.29 10.77 14.38
N ARG A 13 12.22 10.96 13.59
CA ARG A 13 11.26 9.92 13.19
C ARG A 13 11.43 9.54 11.74
N THR A 14 11.28 8.27 11.43
CA THR A 14 11.13 7.80 10.06
C THR A 14 9.68 8.01 9.61
N LEU A 15 9.48 8.69 8.47
CA LEU A 15 8.18 8.75 7.81
C LEU A 15 7.80 7.38 7.26
N VAL A 16 6.52 7.01 7.45
CA VAL A 16 5.96 5.77 6.92
C VAL A 16 4.53 6.09 6.44
N TRP A 17 4.22 5.81 5.20
CA TRP A 17 2.84 5.86 4.70
C TRP A 17 2.22 4.48 4.80
N ILE A 18 0.97 4.41 5.22
CA ILE A 18 0.19 3.17 5.31
C ILE A 18 -1.14 3.41 4.61
N ASP A 19 -1.52 2.45 3.77
CA ASP A 19 -2.77 2.46 3.04
C ASP A 19 -3.26 1.05 2.72
N GLU A 20 -4.56 0.93 2.45
CA GLU A 20 -5.20 -0.32 2.06
C GLU A 20 -5.73 -0.25 0.62
N ALA A 21 -5.69 -1.39 -0.08
CA ALA A 21 -6.27 -1.54 -1.40
C ALA A 21 -6.86 -2.93 -1.61
N ALA A 22 -7.86 -3.02 -2.52
CA ALA A 22 -8.37 -4.29 -3.01
C ALA A 22 -7.76 -4.65 -4.36
N PHE A 23 -7.46 -5.94 -4.54
CA PHE A 23 -7.04 -6.55 -5.81
C PHE A 23 -8.08 -7.58 -6.22
N TYR A 24 -8.77 -7.31 -7.31
CA TYR A 24 -9.88 -8.13 -7.80
C TYR A 24 -9.41 -9.22 -8.78
N LEU A 25 -10.13 -10.33 -8.86
CA LEU A 25 -9.94 -11.35 -9.90
C LEU A 25 -10.17 -10.79 -11.30
N LEU A 26 -11.03 -9.77 -11.42
CA LEU A 26 -11.20 -9.05 -12.68
C LEU A 26 -9.90 -8.31 -13.03
N PRO A 27 -9.29 -8.59 -14.20
CA PRO A 27 -8.01 -8.00 -14.56
C PRO A 27 -8.11 -6.50 -14.78
N ALA A 28 -7.08 -5.78 -14.39
CA ALA A 28 -6.89 -4.40 -14.81
C ALA A 28 -6.55 -4.38 -16.31
N LEU A 29 -7.52 -4.04 -17.15
CA LEU A 29 -7.35 -4.03 -18.59
C LEU A 29 -6.56 -2.80 -19.03
N VAL A 30 -5.47 -3.04 -19.74
CA VAL A 30 -4.64 -2.00 -20.35
C VAL A 30 -4.54 -2.27 -21.84
N ARG A 31 -4.59 -1.21 -22.64
CA ARG A 31 -4.40 -1.31 -24.09
C ARG A 31 -3.09 -2.01 -24.42
N THR A 32 -3.14 -2.89 -25.42
CA THR A 32 -1.98 -3.60 -25.94
C THR A 32 -2.00 -3.61 -27.47
N TRP A 33 -0.86 -3.96 -28.06
CA TRP A 33 -0.76 -4.12 -29.50
C TRP A 33 -1.36 -5.46 -29.93
N ALA A 34 -2.05 -5.44 -31.09
CA ALA A 34 -2.61 -6.63 -31.72
C ALA A 34 -2.58 -6.44 -33.25
N PRO A 35 -2.60 -7.52 -34.04
CA PRO A 35 -2.79 -7.43 -35.48
C PRO A 35 -4.10 -6.71 -35.82
N VAL A 36 -4.12 -5.99 -36.93
CA VAL A 36 -5.33 -5.33 -37.42
C VAL A 36 -6.43 -6.36 -37.64
N GLY A 37 -7.62 -6.09 -37.10
CA GLY A 37 -8.78 -6.99 -37.18
C GLY A 37 -8.79 -8.17 -36.21
N ALA A 38 -7.75 -8.35 -35.36
CA ALA A 38 -7.64 -9.44 -34.38
C ALA A 38 -7.40 -8.90 -32.97
N PRO A 39 -8.37 -8.18 -32.36
CA PRO A 39 -8.20 -7.68 -31.00
C PRO A 39 -8.06 -8.84 -30.01
N PRO A 40 -7.19 -8.74 -28.98
CA PRO A 40 -7.05 -9.78 -27.98
C PRO A 40 -8.33 -9.86 -27.13
N ILE A 41 -8.82 -11.09 -26.95
CA ILE A 41 -9.99 -11.35 -26.11
C ILE A 41 -9.48 -11.84 -24.75
N VAL A 42 -9.77 -11.07 -23.70
CA VAL A 42 -9.48 -11.45 -22.32
C VAL A 42 -10.76 -12.08 -21.73
N ARG A 43 -10.67 -13.36 -21.39
CA ARG A 43 -11.76 -14.08 -20.69
C ARG A 43 -11.42 -14.16 -19.22
N ALA A 44 -12.16 -13.43 -18.39
CA ALA A 44 -12.02 -13.46 -16.94
C ALA A 44 -13.21 -14.21 -16.29
N PRO A 45 -13.01 -14.84 -15.12
CA PRO A 45 -14.13 -15.35 -14.35
C PRO A 45 -15.05 -14.20 -13.95
N GLY A 46 -16.36 -14.35 -14.11
CA GLY A 46 -17.37 -13.33 -13.77
C GLY A 46 -17.58 -13.16 -12.26
N ARG A 47 -16.52 -13.27 -11.46
CA ARG A 47 -16.53 -13.16 -10.00
C ARG A 47 -15.87 -11.86 -9.57
N TYR A 48 -16.46 -11.22 -8.55
CA TYR A 48 -15.93 -10.00 -7.91
C TYR A 48 -15.07 -10.30 -6.68
N ASP A 49 -14.64 -11.57 -6.52
CA ASP A 49 -13.75 -11.96 -5.43
C ASP A 49 -12.46 -11.14 -5.50
N HIS A 50 -11.90 -10.81 -4.34
CA HIS A 50 -10.75 -9.95 -4.24
C HIS A 50 -9.85 -10.32 -3.05
N LEU A 51 -8.62 -9.87 -3.11
CA LEU A 51 -7.70 -9.85 -1.97
C LEU A 51 -7.58 -8.43 -1.45
N SER A 52 -7.61 -8.30 -0.14
CA SER A 52 -7.28 -7.06 0.56
C SER A 52 -5.78 -6.98 0.81
N ALA A 53 -5.19 -5.84 0.56
CA ALA A 53 -3.78 -5.58 0.80
C ALA A 53 -3.61 -4.35 1.68
N ILE A 54 -2.61 -4.37 2.57
CA ILE A 54 -2.14 -3.21 3.33
C ILE A 54 -0.65 -3.04 3.08
N SER A 55 -0.21 -1.82 2.86
CA SER A 55 1.20 -1.50 2.63
C SER A 55 1.75 -0.52 3.64
N ALA A 56 3.07 -0.50 3.77
CA ALA A 56 3.83 0.54 4.43
C ALA A 56 5.06 0.87 3.58
N ILE A 57 5.24 2.15 3.24
CA ILE A 57 6.38 2.63 2.47
C ILE A 57 7.15 3.70 3.21
N THR A 58 8.46 3.75 2.99
CA THR A 58 9.36 4.73 3.60
C THR A 58 10.09 5.56 2.54
N PRO A 59 10.63 6.74 2.87
CA PRO A 59 11.45 7.54 1.95
C PRO A 59 12.65 6.80 1.37
N SER A 60 13.20 5.83 2.09
CA SER A 60 14.31 4.98 1.60
C SER A 60 13.89 3.99 0.51
N GLY A 61 12.59 3.93 0.16
CA GLY A 61 12.04 2.98 -0.81
C GLY A 61 11.83 1.57 -0.24
N GLN A 62 11.76 1.43 1.09
CA GLN A 62 11.36 0.17 1.70
C GLN A 62 9.85 0.00 1.55
N LEU A 63 9.41 -1.17 1.08
CA LEU A 63 8.01 -1.56 0.94
C LEU A 63 7.74 -2.81 1.78
N LEU A 64 6.88 -2.66 2.78
CA LEU A 64 6.25 -3.77 3.49
C LEU A 64 4.82 -3.91 2.94
N LEU A 65 4.36 -5.14 2.73
CA LEU A 65 3.02 -5.41 2.20
C LEU A 65 2.53 -6.74 2.75
N HIS A 66 1.28 -6.75 3.21
CA HIS A 66 0.56 -7.93 3.65
C HIS A 66 -0.73 -8.06 2.85
N VAL A 67 -1.19 -9.31 2.64
CA VAL A 67 -2.38 -9.63 1.83
C VAL A 67 -3.22 -10.67 2.55
N GLN A 68 -4.53 -10.45 2.59
CA GLN A 68 -5.53 -11.39 3.13
C GLN A 68 -6.78 -11.42 2.25
N GLU A 69 -7.67 -12.38 2.48
CA GLU A 69 -8.92 -12.55 1.73
C GLU A 69 -10.00 -11.61 2.25
N GLU A 70 -10.07 -11.46 3.55
CA GLU A 70 -11.07 -10.63 4.22
C GLU A 70 -10.63 -9.15 4.24
N ALA A 71 -11.60 -8.26 4.44
CA ALA A 71 -11.31 -6.85 4.68
C ALA A 71 -10.49 -6.67 5.97
N TYR A 72 -9.63 -5.65 6.01
CA TYR A 72 -8.88 -5.33 7.22
C TYR A 72 -9.79 -4.77 8.31
N HIS A 73 -9.59 -5.27 9.53
CA HIS A 73 -10.18 -4.77 10.76
C HIS A 73 -9.10 -4.18 11.68
N GLY A 74 -9.50 -3.55 12.77
CA GLY A 74 -8.58 -2.89 13.68
C GLY A 74 -7.47 -3.79 14.23
N ASP A 75 -7.78 -5.06 14.52
CA ASP A 75 -6.80 -6.03 15.02
C ASP A 75 -5.79 -6.43 13.93
N ASP A 76 -6.22 -6.48 12.68
CA ASP A 76 -5.36 -6.75 11.53
C ASP A 76 -4.37 -5.60 11.33
N VAL A 77 -4.86 -4.37 11.41
CA VAL A 77 -4.01 -3.17 11.36
C VAL A 77 -3.00 -3.18 12.51
N VAL A 78 -3.40 -3.55 13.72
CA VAL A 78 -2.47 -3.69 14.87
C VAL A 78 -1.42 -4.77 14.58
N ARG A 79 -1.79 -5.91 14.00
CA ARG A 79 -0.82 -6.94 13.58
C ARG A 79 0.17 -6.39 12.55
N PHE A 80 -0.33 -5.62 11.58
CA PHE A 80 0.51 -4.99 10.59
C PHE A 80 1.42 -3.91 11.19
N LEU A 81 0.94 -3.06 12.09
CA LEU A 81 1.77 -2.09 12.82
C LEU A 81 2.89 -2.75 13.62
N ARG A 82 2.62 -3.90 14.25
CA ARG A 82 3.66 -4.71 14.91
C ARG A 82 4.71 -5.23 13.90
N HIS A 83 4.27 -5.61 12.70
CA HIS A 83 5.18 -6.00 11.63
C HIS A 83 6.04 -4.81 11.18
N VAL A 84 5.46 -3.64 10.98
CA VAL A 84 6.18 -2.40 10.66
C VAL A 84 7.24 -2.09 11.73
N LEU A 85 6.87 -2.14 13.02
CA LEU A 85 7.79 -1.88 14.13
C LEU A 85 8.97 -2.85 14.22
N ARG A 86 8.82 -4.09 13.73
CA ARG A 86 9.91 -5.07 13.67
C ARG A 86 10.90 -4.80 12.55
N HIS A 87 10.44 -4.22 11.44
CA HIS A 87 11.24 -4.05 10.23
C HIS A 87 11.80 -2.63 10.06
N ILE A 88 11.17 -1.64 10.70
CA ILE A 88 11.63 -0.25 10.65
C ILE A 88 12.06 0.16 12.06
N PRO A 89 13.37 0.34 12.31
CA PRO A 89 13.87 0.70 13.62
C PRO A 89 13.55 2.16 13.99
N GLY A 90 13.72 2.51 15.26
CA GLY A 90 13.58 3.87 15.75
C GLY A 90 12.14 4.32 15.96
N LYS A 91 11.94 5.64 15.97
CA LYS A 91 10.63 6.28 16.09
C LYS A 91 10.02 6.49 14.71
N LEU A 92 8.72 6.31 14.59
CA LEU A 92 7.98 6.41 13.33
C LEU A 92 6.97 7.55 13.39
N LEU A 93 6.83 8.28 12.29
CA LEU A 93 5.69 9.14 11.98
C LEU A 93 4.89 8.46 10.89
N ILE A 94 3.77 7.85 11.25
CA ILE A 94 2.91 7.12 10.33
C ILE A 94 1.86 8.07 9.78
N MET A 95 1.86 8.20 8.47
CA MET A 95 0.88 8.94 7.69
C MET A 95 -0.13 7.96 7.12
N TRP A 96 -1.42 8.17 7.37
CA TRP A 96 -2.51 7.36 6.83
C TRP A 96 -3.76 8.19 6.57
N ASP A 97 -4.72 7.64 5.90
CA ASP A 97 -5.97 8.33 5.60
C ASP A 97 -6.91 8.42 6.82
N GLY A 98 -8.09 8.96 6.60
CA GLY A 98 -9.11 9.12 7.64
C GLY A 98 -10.09 7.96 7.75
N ALA A 99 -9.82 6.79 7.21
CA ALA A 99 -10.71 5.63 7.26
C ALA A 99 -11.14 5.29 8.69
N SER A 100 -12.36 4.74 8.82
CA SER A 100 -12.92 4.40 10.13
C SER A 100 -12.12 3.33 10.85
N ILE A 101 -11.50 2.42 10.11
CA ILE A 101 -10.64 1.35 10.62
C ILE A 101 -9.45 1.90 11.43
N HIS A 102 -8.89 3.05 11.03
CA HIS A 102 -7.76 3.69 11.71
C HIS A 102 -8.15 4.32 13.06
N ARG A 103 -9.44 4.40 13.35
CA ARG A 103 -9.98 4.88 14.64
C ARG A 103 -10.46 3.75 15.55
N ALA A 104 -10.21 2.49 15.17
CA ALA A 104 -10.62 1.32 15.91
C ALA A 104 -10.05 1.33 17.33
N GLN A 105 -10.83 0.78 18.27
CA GLN A 105 -10.45 0.71 19.67
C GLN A 105 -9.14 -0.08 19.87
N ALA A 106 -8.96 -1.16 19.11
CA ALA A 106 -7.74 -1.98 19.16
C ALA A 106 -6.45 -1.16 18.90
N ILE A 107 -6.51 -0.16 17.99
CA ILE A 107 -5.36 0.71 17.72
C ILE A 107 -5.07 1.63 18.91
N LYS A 108 -6.11 2.19 19.53
CA LYS A 108 -5.95 3.05 20.72
C LYS A 108 -5.32 2.25 21.87
N GLU A 109 -5.81 1.06 22.12
CA GLU A 109 -5.28 0.16 23.15
C GLU A 109 -3.82 -0.23 22.87
N PHE A 110 -3.50 -0.55 21.61
CA PHE A 110 -2.14 -0.85 21.19
C PHE A 110 -1.18 0.32 21.45
N LEU A 111 -1.60 1.55 21.16
CA LEU A 111 -0.80 2.74 21.42
C LEU A 111 -0.60 2.95 22.92
N LEU A 112 -1.67 2.83 23.73
CA LEU A 112 -1.64 2.95 25.18
C LEU A 112 -0.77 1.87 25.83
N ALA A 113 -0.76 0.66 25.29
CA ALA A 113 0.09 -0.45 25.75
C ALA A 113 1.60 -0.24 25.49
N GLY A 114 2.00 0.91 24.99
CA GLY A 114 3.39 1.34 24.87
C GLY A 114 3.87 1.61 23.44
N ALA A 115 3.09 1.29 22.42
CA ALA A 115 3.48 1.56 21.03
C ALA A 115 3.62 3.07 20.72
N ALA A 116 2.90 3.94 21.45
CA ALA A 116 3.03 5.40 21.36
C ALA A 116 4.44 5.93 21.66
N LYS A 117 5.29 5.17 22.37
CA LYS A 117 6.70 5.52 22.56
C LYS A 117 7.48 5.58 21.25
N ARG A 118 7.07 4.77 20.27
CA ARG A 118 7.71 4.68 18.96
C ARG A 118 6.84 5.23 17.83
N ILE A 119 5.54 5.06 17.87
CA ILE A 119 4.60 5.46 16.82
C ILE A 119 3.95 6.80 17.16
N HIS A 120 4.02 7.74 16.22
CA HIS A 120 3.14 8.89 16.15
C HIS A 120 2.28 8.76 14.89
N LEU A 121 0.97 8.86 15.06
CA LEU A 121 0.03 8.78 13.95
C LEU A 121 -0.35 10.17 13.49
N GLU A 122 -0.29 10.42 12.19
CA GLU A 122 -0.71 11.66 11.56
C GLU A 122 -1.71 11.34 10.45
N ARG A 123 -2.76 12.13 10.38
CA ARG A 123 -3.80 11.91 9.38
C ARG A 123 -3.52 12.75 8.14
N LEU A 124 -3.61 12.12 6.97
CA LEU A 124 -3.62 12.82 5.70
C LEU A 124 -4.88 13.68 5.58
N PRO A 125 -4.82 14.83 4.89
CA PRO A 125 -6.00 15.61 4.59
C PRO A 125 -7.06 14.76 3.88
N GLY A 126 -8.34 14.98 4.22
CA GLY A 126 -9.42 14.28 3.54
C GLY A 126 -9.47 14.61 2.05
N TYR A 127 -9.82 13.64 1.22
CA TYR A 127 -9.95 13.77 -0.23
C TYR A 127 -8.68 14.28 -0.94
N ALA A 128 -7.50 13.91 -0.45
CA ALA A 128 -6.22 14.27 -1.04
C ALA A 128 -5.39 13.03 -1.42
N PRO A 129 -5.86 12.21 -2.38
CA PRO A 129 -5.14 11.01 -2.82
C PRO A 129 -3.76 11.35 -3.40
N ASP A 130 -3.61 12.54 -3.99
CA ASP A 130 -2.32 13.00 -4.53
C ASP A 130 -1.23 13.16 -3.45
N LEU A 131 -1.61 13.22 -2.18
CA LEU A 131 -0.68 13.25 -1.05
C LEU A 131 -0.40 11.86 -0.47
N ASN A 132 -1.04 10.82 -1.01
CA ASN A 132 -0.83 9.44 -0.61
C ASN A 132 0.03 8.71 -1.64
N PRO A 133 1.33 8.49 -1.37
CA PRO A 133 2.21 7.83 -2.33
C PRO A 133 1.85 6.35 -2.56
N ASP A 134 1.11 5.71 -1.65
CA ASP A 134 0.63 4.33 -1.82
C ASP A 134 -0.32 4.21 -3.01
N GLU A 135 -1.06 5.26 -3.37
CA GLU A 135 -1.88 5.29 -4.58
C GLU A 135 -1.03 5.04 -5.85
N GLY A 136 0.17 5.61 -5.91
CA GLY A 136 1.14 5.34 -6.97
C GLY A 136 1.62 3.88 -6.97
N ILE A 137 1.83 3.30 -5.79
CA ILE A 137 2.20 1.89 -5.62
C ILE A 137 1.06 0.97 -6.11
N TRP A 138 -0.19 1.25 -5.71
CA TRP A 138 -1.36 0.49 -6.14
C TRP A 138 -1.56 0.56 -7.66
N ASN A 139 -1.43 1.76 -8.23
CA ASN A 139 -1.50 1.97 -9.68
C ASN A 139 -0.40 1.20 -10.42
N TYR A 140 0.83 1.23 -9.92
CA TYR A 140 1.93 0.48 -10.51
C TYR A 140 1.68 -1.03 -10.46
N LEU A 141 1.27 -1.57 -9.32
CA LEU A 141 0.96 -2.99 -9.17
C LEU A 141 -0.19 -3.41 -10.08
N LYS A 142 -1.30 -2.68 -10.11
CA LYS A 142 -2.50 -3.00 -10.90
C LYS A 142 -2.26 -2.86 -12.42
N TYR A 143 -1.69 -1.74 -12.86
CA TYR A 143 -1.66 -1.37 -14.28
C TYR A 143 -0.30 -1.57 -14.97
N ARG A 144 0.73 -1.97 -14.24
CA ARG A 144 2.05 -2.29 -14.81
C ARG A 144 2.45 -3.73 -14.57
N GLU A 145 2.42 -4.17 -13.31
CA GLU A 145 2.85 -5.51 -12.95
C GLU A 145 1.78 -6.57 -13.23
N LEU A 146 0.51 -6.30 -12.90
CA LEU A 146 -0.63 -7.20 -13.08
C LEU A 146 -1.51 -6.84 -14.28
N LYS A 147 -1.05 -5.98 -15.19
CA LYS A 147 -1.80 -5.59 -16.37
C LYS A 147 -2.24 -6.81 -17.19
N ASN A 148 -3.52 -6.91 -17.52
CA ASN A 148 -4.11 -7.98 -18.32
C ASN A 148 -3.89 -9.41 -17.77
N VAL A 149 -3.45 -9.55 -16.51
CA VAL A 149 -3.29 -10.84 -15.85
C VAL A 149 -4.67 -11.34 -15.44
N VAL A 150 -5.02 -12.54 -15.90
CA VAL A 150 -6.26 -13.23 -15.55
C VAL A 150 -5.93 -14.29 -14.52
N CYS A 151 -6.60 -14.24 -13.38
CA CYS A 151 -6.51 -15.25 -12.33
C CYS A 151 -7.84 -15.99 -12.22
N ARG A 152 -7.79 -17.32 -12.05
CA ARG A 152 -9.00 -18.16 -11.95
C ARG A 152 -9.58 -18.16 -10.53
N ASN A 153 -8.76 -17.87 -9.55
CA ASN A 153 -9.10 -17.87 -8.12
C ASN A 153 -8.14 -16.98 -7.31
N GLU A 154 -8.44 -16.78 -6.03
CA GLU A 154 -7.66 -15.95 -5.12
C GLU A 154 -6.25 -16.50 -4.86
N THR A 155 -6.06 -17.81 -4.92
CA THR A 155 -4.74 -18.43 -4.78
C THR A 155 -3.80 -18.02 -5.91
N GLU A 156 -4.29 -18.02 -7.17
CA GLU A 156 -3.52 -17.53 -8.31
C GLU A 156 -3.27 -16.04 -8.20
N LEU A 157 -4.29 -15.25 -7.84
CA LEU A 157 -4.13 -13.81 -7.65
C LEU A 157 -3.09 -13.49 -6.56
N ARG A 158 -3.12 -14.22 -5.45
CA ARG A 158 -2.14 -14.09 -4.37
C ARG A 158 -0.72 -14.41 -4.85
N TYR A 159 -0.58 -15.45 -5.66
CA TYR A 159 0.71 -15.84 -6.23
C TYR A 159 1.26 -14.74 -7.16
N GLU A 160 0.45 -14.27 -8.11
CA GLU A 160 0.83 -13.21 -9.06
C GLU A 160 1.14 -11.89 -8.35
N LEU A 161 0.31 -11.50 -7.37
CA LEU A 161 0.55 -10.31 -6.56
C LEU A 161 1.86 -10.43 -5.76
N ARG A 162 2.16 -11.59 -5.18
CA ARG A 162 3.43 -11.83 -4.48
C ARG A 162 4.63 -11.64 -5.41
N LEU A 163 4.57 -12.16 -6.63
CA LEU A 163 5.63 -11.98 -7.62
C LEU A 163 5.77 -10.50 -8.04
N ALA A 164 4.65 -9.82 -8.27
CA ALA A 164 4.61 -8.41 -8.62
C ALA A 164 5.25 -7.54 -7.52
N VAL A 165 4.90 -7.79 -6.26
CA VAL A 165 5.48 -7.10 -5.09
C VAL A 165 6.98 -7.39 -4.96
N ALA A 166 7.40 -8.64 -5.18
CA ALA A 166 8.83 -8.99 -5.16
C ALA A 166 9.59 -8.21 -6.23
N ARG A 167 9.07 -8.13 -7.46
CA ARG A 167 9.68 -7.32 -8.54
C ARG A 167 9.74 -5.84 -8.17
N LEU A 168 8.66 -5.29 -7.60
CA LEU A 168 8.60 -3.87 -7.21
C LEU A 168 9.62 -3.54 -6.12
N ARG A 169 9.83 -4.42 -5.14
CA ARG A 169 10.82 -4.22 -4.06
C ARG A 169 12.25 -4.02 -4.59
N HIS A 170 12.58 -4.59 -5.74
CA HIS A 170 13.86 -4.36 -6.41
C HIS A 170 13.91 -3.07 -7.23
N LYS A 171 12.78 -2.39 -7.41
CA LYS A 171 12.66 -1.14 -8.19
C LYS A 171 12.49 0.07 -7.28
N ARG A 172 13.45 0.31 -6.38
CA ARG A 172 13.38 1.41 -5.39
C ARG A 172 13.08 2.76 -6.04
N HIS A 173 13.63 3.01 -7.22
CA HIS A 173 13.37 4.25 -7.97
C HIS A 173 11.89 4.45 -8.31
N VAL A 174 11.10 3.37 -8.52
CA VAL A 174 9.66 3.47 -8.75
C VAL A 174 8.96 3.92 -7.46
N ILE A 175 9.31 3.30 -6.32
CA ILE A 175 8.74 3.65 -5.02
C ILE A 175 9.08 5.11 -4.67
N GLN A 176 10.34 5.51 -4.88
CA GLN A 176 10.78 6.90 -4.68
C GLN A 176 10.07 7.87 -5.65
N GLY A 177 9.81 7.45 -6.89
CA GLY A 177 9.00 8.22 -7.83
C GLY A 177 7.58 8.48 -7.34
N CYS A 178 6.93 7.49 -6.73
CA CYS A 178 5.61 7.65 -6.11
C CYS A 178 5.65 8.65 -4.94
N LEU A 179 6.69 8.57 -4.10
CA LEU A 179 6.91 9.52 -3.00
C LEU A 179 7.12 10.95 -3.51
N ALA A 180 7.93 11.11 -4.55
CA ALA A 180 8.18 12.42 -5.16
C ALA A 180 6.90 13.01 -5.80
N GLN A 181 6.08 12.20 -6.47
CA GLN A 181 4.78 12.62 -7.00
C GLN A 181 3.83 13.08 -5.92
N ALA A 182 3.85 12.47 -4.74
CA ALA A 182 3.09 12.90 -3.58
C ALA A 182 3.69 14.13 -2.87
N GLY A 183 4.71 14.78 -3.44
CA GLY A 183 5.30 16.03 -2.95
C GLY A 183 6.34 15.85 -1.85
N LEU A 184 6.97 14.67 -1.76
CA LEU A 184 8.12 14.45 -0.87
C LEU A 184 9.41 14.87 -1.58
N SER A 185 10.21 15.70 -0.94
CA SER A 185 11.59 15.99 -1.39
C SER A 185 12.50 14.85 -0.89
N LEU A 186 13.06 14.09 -1.81
CA LEU A 186 13.97 12.95 -1.55
C LEU A 186 15.44 13.40 -1.56
#